data_7aae6b4860a500b10c4e8d7836539dc2
#
_entry.id   7aae6b4860a500b10c4e8d7836539dc2
#
_cell.length_a   1.000
_cell.length_b   1.000
_cell.length_c   1.000
_cell.angle_alpha   90.00
_cell.angle_beta   90.00
_cell.angle_gamma   90.00
#
_symmetry.space_group_name_H-M   'P 1'
#
loop_
_entity.id
_entity.type
_entity.pdbx_description
1 polymer ?
#
loop_
_entity_poly.entity_id
_entity_poly.type
_entity_poly.pdbx_seq_one_letter_code
_entity_poly.pdbx_strand_id
1 'polypeptide(L)' 'MSIYELACKYYPRLWDKQRLKALVAAGRLTSQEVQEIIQDKEAKTDAGLQ' A
#
# COMPACT_ATOMS: atom_id res chain seq x y z
N MET A 1 11.27 -9.34 -7.22
CA MET A 1 10.10 -8.55 -6.86
C MET A 1 10.49 -7.34 -6.07
N SER A 2 9.94 -6.21 -6.43
CA SER A 2 10.22 -5.00 -5.66
C SER A 2 9.34 -4.95 -4.41
N ILE A 3 9.77 -4.16 -3.44
CA ILE A 3 8.98 -3.99 -2.23
C ILE A 3 7.64 -3.35 -2.55
N TYR A 4 7.60 -2.51 -3.59
CA TYR A 4 6.36 -1.91 -4.03
C TYR A 4 5.36 -2.98 -4.49
N GLU A 5 5.83 -3.94 -5.26
CA GLU A 5 4.98 -5.01 -5.74
C GLU A 5 4.49 -5.88 -4.60
N LEU A 6 5.36 -6.16 -3.64
CA LEU A 6 4.96 -6.93 -2.47
C LEU A 6 3.89 -6.19 -1.68
N ALA A 7 4.06 -4.88 -1.52
CA ALA A 7 3.07 -4.09 -0.80
C ALA A 7 1.73 -4.11 -1.51
N CYS A 8 1.73 -3.99 -2.81
CA CYS A 8 0.48 -4.06 -3.57
C CYS A 8 -0.19 -5.41 -3.41
N LYS A 9 0.61 -6.45 -3.31
CA LYS A 9 0.08 -7.80 -3.22
C LYS A 9 -0.48 -8.10 -1.82
N TYR A 10 0.19 -7.61 -0.79
CA TYR A 10 -0.16 -7.99 0.58
C TYR A 10 -1.05 -6.98 1.28
N TYR A 11 -1.02 -5.73 0.87
CA TYR A 11 -1.89 -4.74 1.46
C TYR A 11 -3.28 -4.83 0.82
N PRO A 12 -4.35 -4.73 1.56
CA PRO A 12 -4.45 -4.51 3.01
C PRO A 12 -4.59 -5.79 3.83
N ARG A 13 -4.44 -6.93 3.23
CA ARG A 13 -4.79 -8.20 3.88
C ARG A 13 -3.74 -8.59 4.93
N LEU A 14 -2.49 -8.73 4.49
CA LEU A 14 -1.41 -9.14 5.39
C LEU A 14 -0.65 -7.94 5.95
N TRP A 15 -0.64 -6.85 5.22
CA TRP A 15 0.06 -5.63 5.61
C TRP A 15 -0.97 -4.54 5.84
N ASP A 16 -0.72 -3.69 6.84
CA ASP A 16 -1.58 -2.55 7.11
C ASP A 16 -0.84 -1.25 6.84
N LYS A 17 -1.51 -0.14 7.09
CA LYS A 17 -0.92 1.17 6.83
C LYS A 17 0.32 1.40 7.68
N GLN A 18 0.34 0.88 8.90
CA GLN A 18 1.51 1.02 9.75
C GLN A 18 2.71 0.31 9.15
N ARG A 19 2.47 -0.84 8.57
CA ARG A 19 3.55 -1.56 7.90
C ARG A 19 4.12 -0.75 6.75
N LEU A 20 3.23 -0.14 5.96
CA LEU A 20 3.68 0.68 4.84
C LEU A 20 4.48 1.88 5.33
N LYS A 21 4.04 2.50 6.41
CA LYS A 21 4.78 3.63 6.97
C LYS A 21 6.14 3.20 7.47
N ALA A 22 6.23 2.02 8.07
CA ALA A 22 7.50 1.50 8.54
C ALA A 22 8.46 1.30 7.37
N LEU A 23 7.95 0.84 6.24
CA LEU A 23 8.78 0.67 5.06
C LEU A 23 9.29 2.00 4.52
N VAL A 24 8.48 3.04 4.62
CA VAL A 24 8.92 4.38 4.26
C VAL A 24 10.04 4.84 5.18
N ALA A 25 9.87 4.64 6.48
CA ALA A 25 10.89 5.01 7.45
C ALA A 25 12.19 4.25 7.22
N ALA A 26 12.09 3.02 6.76
CA ALA A 26 13.26 2.20 6.47
C ALA A 26 13.90 2.56 5.12
N GLY A 27 13.28 3.44 4.35
CA GLY A 27 13.80 3.84 3.05
C GLY A 27 13.50 2.86 1.94
N ARG A 28 12.56 1.97 2.16
CA ARG A 28 12.23 0.97 1.15
C ARG A 28 11.09 1.41 0.24
N LEU A 29 10.22 2.27 0.75
CA LEU A 29 9.15 2.85 -0.03
C LEU A 29 9.18 4.36 0.15
N THR A 30 8.59 5.07 -0.81
CA THR A 30 8.40 6.51 -0.66
C THR A 30 6.98 6.78 -0.20
N SER A 31 6.77 7.99 0.35
CA SER A 31 5.43 8.40 0.75
C SER A 31 4.47 8.33 -0.43
N GLN A 32 4.95 8.73 -1.60
CA GLN A 32 4.12 8.73 -2.79
C GLN A 32 3.72 7.31 -3.17
N GLU A 33 4.65 6.38 -3.08
CA GLU A 33 4.34 4.98 -3.39
C GLU A 33 3.29 4.43 -2.43
N VAL A 34 3.41 4.77 -1.14
CA VAL A 34 2.44 4.31 -0.16
C VAL A 34 1.07 4.88 -0.47
N GLN A 35 1.01 6.17 -0.81
CA GLN A 35 -0.27 6.76 -1.17
C GLN A 35 -0.89 6.10 -2.38
N GLU A 36 -0.07 5.78 -3.38
CA GLU A 36 -0.57 5.12 -4.57
C GLU A 36 -1.13 3.74 -4.25
N ILE A 37 -0.45 3.01 -3.40
CA ILE A 37 -0.92 1.69 -3.00
C ILE A 37 -2.26 1.79 -2.28
N ILE A 38 -2.33 2.71 -1.33
CA ILE A 38 -3.55 2.87 -0.54
C ILE A 38 -4.71 3.31 -1.42
N GLN A 39 -4.46 4.30 -2.28
CA GLN A 39 -5.51 4.80 -3.16
C GLN A 39 -6.00 3.73 -4.10
N ASP A 40 -5.08 2.94 -4.64
CA ASP A 40 -5.47 1.89 -5.57
C ASP A 40 -6.39 0.87 -4.91
N LYS A 41 -6.05 0.46 -3.70
CA LYS A 41 -6.86 -0.53 -3.00
C LYS A 41 -8.17 0.04 -2.50
N GLU A 42 -8.12 1.23 -1.93
CA GLU A 42 -9.33 1.84 -1.39
C GLU A 42 -10.25 2.33 -2.48
N ALA A 43 -9.70 2.78 -3.59
CA ALA A 43 -10.52 3.22 -4.71
C ALA A 43 -11.31 2.05 -5.27
N LYS A 44 -10.69 0.90 -5.36
CA LYS A 44 -11.40 -0.29 -5.83
C LYS A 44 -12.52 -0.67 -4.88
N THR A 45 -12.26 -0.57 -3.59
CA THR A 45 -13.27 -0.86 -2.59
C THR A 45 -14.44 0.09 -2.72
N ASP A 46 -14.13 1.38 -2.87
CA ASP A 46 -15.17 2.38 -3.02
C ASP A 46 -16.00 2.12 -4.26
N ALA A 47 -15.35 1.79 -5.35
CA ALA A 47 -16.06 1.51 -6.57
C ALA A 47 -17.01 0.33 -6.39
N GLY A 48 -16.57 -0.65 -5.63
CA GLY A 48 -17.40 -1.81 -5.37
C GLY A 48 -18.60 -1.48 -4.51
N LEU A 49 -18.47 -0.51 -3.63
CA LEU A 49 -19.56 -0.12 -2.76
C LEU A 49 -20.59 0.73 -3.48
N GLN A 50 -20.15 1.45 -4.46
CA GLN A 50 -21.02 2.34 -5.20
C GLN A 50 -21.63 1.67 -6.39
#